data_299f33c7c993a8a2f157d6507a34341b
#
_entry.id   299f33c7c993a8a2f157d6507a34341b
#
_cell.length_a   1.000
_cell.length_b   1.000
_cell.length_c   1.000
_cell.angle_alpha   90.00
_cell.angle_beta   90.00
_cell.angle_gamma   90.00
#
_symmetry.space_group_name_H-M   'P 1'
#
loop_
_entity.id
_entity.type
_entity.pdbx_description
1 polymer ?
#
loop_
_entity_poly.entity_id
_entity_poly.type
_entity_poly.pdbx_seq_one_letter_code
_entity_poly.pdbx_strand_id
1 'polypeptide(L)'
;EVLSTIRRLNREKGITVVWITHFMEEAAQADRIIVMNQGEVALSGTPREVFPQVDTLRELHLDVPHMTALADSLRRDGMPLPGNILTVDEMTKEVLTLLCPSK
;
A
#
# COMPACT_ATOMS: atom_id res chain seq x y z
N GLU A 1 -15.19 -6.42 -12.26
CA GLU A 1 -13.73 -6.54 -12.17
C GLU A 1 -13.30 -7.81 -11.44
N VAL A 2 -12.23 -8.42 -11.89
CA VAL A 2 -11.77 -9.72 -11.36
C VAL A 2 -11.43 -9.62 -9.88
N LEU A 3 -10.68 -8.62 -9.49
CA LEU A 3 -10.23 -8.47 -8.11
C LEU A 3 -11.40 -8.24 -7.15
N SER A 4 -12.38 -7.45 -7.56
CA SER A 4 -13.59 -7.23 -6.75
C SER A 4 -14.36 -8.52 -6.55
N THR A 5 -14.48 -9.34 -7.59
CA THR A 5 -15.15 -10.63 -7.51
C THR A 5 -14.42 -11.56 -6.55
N ILE A 6 -13.10 -11.60 -6.63
CA ILE A 6 -12.29 -12.45 -5.76
C ILE A 6 -12.42 -12.02 -4.31
N ARG A 7 -12.40 -10.73 -4.02
CA ARG A 7 -12.57 -10.25 -2.65
C ARG A 7 -13.95 -10.58 -2.11
N ARG A 8 -14.98 -10.48 -2.95
CA ARG A 8 -16.34 -10.84 -2.53
C ARG A 8 -16.44 -12.32 -2.19
N LEU A 9 -15.84 -13.19 -3.02
CA LEU A 9 -15.82 -14.62 -2.73
C LEU A 9 -15.10 -14.94 -1.43
N ASN A 10 -14.00 -14.24 -1.19
CA ASN A 10 -13.26 -14.42 0.05
C ASN A 10 -14.10 -14.07 1.27
N ARG A 11 -14.81 -12.94 1.22
CA ARG A 11 -15.60 -12.46 2.34
C ARG A 11 -16.89 -13.27 2.55
N GLU A 12 -17.58 -13.58 1.45
CA GLU A 12 -18.88 -14.25 1.54
C GLU A 12 -18.78 -15.76 1.73
N LYS A 13 -17.78 -16.38 1.13
CA LYS A 13 -17.61 -17.83 1.14
C LYS A 13 -16.49 -18.31 2.06
N GLY A 14 -15.72 -17.40 2.65
CA GLY A 14 -14.60 -17.77 3.51
C GLY A 14 -13.46 -18.46 2.77
N ILE A 15 -13.35 -18.25 1.46
CA ILE A 15 -12.30 -18.86 0.64
C ILE A 15 -10.99 -18.07 0.80
N THR A 16 -9.91 -18.78 1.05
CA THR A 16 -8.58 -18.16 1.08
C THR A 16 -8.08 -18.00 -0.36
N VAL A 17 -7.67 -16.81 -0.72
CA VAL A 17 -7.21 -16.50 -2.07
C VAL A 17 -5.77 -16.03 -2.04
N VAL A 18 -4.92 -16.63 -2.87
CA VAL A 18 -3.55 -16.18 -3.08
C VAL A 18 -3.48 -15.53 -4.46
N TRP A 19 -3.11 -14.25 -4.49
CA TRP A 19 -3.05 -13.47 -5.73
C TRP A 19 -1.61 -13.05 -5.99
N ILE A 20 -1.06 -13.46 -7.12
CA ILE A 20 0.31 -13.12 -7.49
C ILE A 20 0.27 -11.97 -8.50
N THR A 21 0.94 -10.87 -8.19
CA THR A 21 0.92 -9.70 -9.04
C THR A 21 2.20 -8.88 -8.85
N HIS A 22 2.52 -8.07 -9.85
CA HIS A 22 3.56 -7.05 -9.74
C HIS A 22 2.95 -5.64 -9.78
N PHE A 23 1.63 -5.55 -9.77
CA PHE A 23 0.94 -4.25 -9.73
C PHE A 23 0.66 -3.89 -8.27
N MET A 24 1.31 -2.85 -7.80
CA MET A 24 1.25 -2.49 -6.38
C MET A 24 -0.14 -2.00 -5.95
N GLU A 25 -0.88 -1.41 -6.88
CA GLU A 25 -2.24 -0.97 -6.58
C GLU A 25 -3.17 -2.16 -6.28
N GLU A 26 -2.93 -3.29 -6.93
CA GLU A 26 -3.68 -4.51 -6.63
C GLU A 26 -3.23 -5.10 -5.29
N ALA A 27 -1.93 -5.12 -5.05
CA ALA A 27 -1.39 -5.65 -3.80
C ALA A 27 -1.88 -4.85 -2.59
N ALA A 28 -2.08 -3.55 -2.76
CA ALA A 28 -2.56 -2.70 -1.68
C ALA A 28 -3.96 -3.08 -1.19
N GLN A 29 -4.72 -3.82 -1.98
CA GLN A 29 -6.06 -4.26 -1.61
C GLN A 29 -6.08 -5.59 -0.87
N ALA A 30 -4.95 -6.25 -0.72
CA ALA A 30 -4.87 -7.53 -0.04
C ALA A 30 -4.92 -7.36 1.47
N ASP A 31 -5.30 -8.44 2.16
CA ASP A 31 -5.27 -8.45 3.62
C ASP A 31 -3.85 -8.60 4.13
N ARG A 32 -3.01 -9.31 3.37
CA ARG A 32 -1.62 -9.53 3.74
C ARG A 32 -0.77 -9.62 2.48
N ILE A 33 0.43 -9.07 2.56
CA ILE A 33 1.39 -9.07 1.45
C ILE A 33 2.62 -9.88 1.84
N ILE A 34 3.08 -10.69 0.91
CA ILE A 34 4.35 -11.39 1.04
C ILE A 34 5.22 -10.97 -0.14
N VAL A 35 6.35 -10.38 0.15
CA VAL A 35 7.30 -9.94 -0.88
C VAL A 35 8.37 -11.00 -1.03
N MET A 36 8.49 -11.54 -2.24
CA MET A 36 9.48 -12.58 -2.52
C MET A 36 10.65 -11.99 -3.30
N ASN A 37 11.84 -12.43 -2.96
CA ASN A 37 13.05 -12.04 -3.67
C ASN A 37 14.01 -13.22 -3.71
N GLN A 38 14.39 -13.64 -4.92
CA GLN A 38 15.32 -14.75 -5.12
C GLN A 38 14.89 -16.02 -4.38
N GLY A 39 13.59 -16.31 -4.39
CA GLY A 39 13.05 -17.51 -3.77
C GLY A 39 12.86 -17.44 -2.27
N GLU A 40 13.11 -16.28 -1.67
CA GLU A 40 12.96 -16.10 -0.23
C GLU A 40 11.99 -14.98 0.09
N VAL A 41 11.38 -15.06 1.27
CA VAL A 41 10.48 -13.99 1.73
C VAL A 41 11.35 -12.84 2.24
N ALA A 42 11.25 -11.70 1.55
CA ALA A 42 11.99 -10.51 1.94
C ALA A 42 11.21 -9.66 2.95
N LEU A 43 9.91 -9.51 2.74
CA LEU A 43 9.02 -8.75 3.61
C LEU A 43 7.68 -9.48 3.72
N SER A 44 7.00 -9.28 4.83
CA SER A 44 5.68 -9.87 5.05
C SER A 44 4.90 -9.00 6.02
N GLY A 45 3.61 -8.82 5.77
CA GLY A 45 2.75 -8.03 6.65
C GLY A 45 1.54 -7.51 5.93
N THR A 46 0.81 -6.61 6.58
CA THR A 46 -0.32 -5.94 5.94
C THR A 46 0.21 -4.87 4.98
N PRO A 47 -0.62 -4.40 4.01
CA PRO A 47 -0.18 -3.33 3.12
C PRO A 47 0.31 -2.09 3.87
N ARG A 48 -0.32 -1.76 4.99
CA ARG A 48 0.07 -0.58 5.77
C ARG A 48 1.38 -0.78 6.53
N GLU A 49 1.81 -2.02 6.67
CA GLU A 49 3.11 -2.33 7.29
C GLU A 49 4.22 -2.42 6.24
N VAL A 50 3.91 -2.93 5.06
CA VAL A 50 4.89 -3.20 4.01
C VAL A 50 5.20 -1.99 3.15
N PHE A 51 4.18 -1.30 2.63
CA PHE A 51 4.40 -0.21 1.69
C PHE A 51 5.10 1.02 2.27
N PRO A 52 4.98 1.37 3.55
CA PRO A 52 5.79 2.48 4.09
C PRO A 52 7.29 2.24 4.02
N GLN A 53 7.73 1.01 3.84
CA GLN A 53 9.14 0.69 3.69
C GLN A 53 9.59 0.92 2.24
N VAL A 54 9.42 2.16 1.78
CA VAL A 54 9.65 2.54 0.38
C VAL A 54 11.08 2.27 -0.05
N ASP A 55 12.05 2.62 0.78
CA ASP A 55 13.45 2.44 0.43
C ASP A 55 13.81 0.96 0.28
N THR A 56 13.31 0.12 1.18
CA THR A 56 13.55 -1.32 1.12
C THR A 56 12.94 -1.92 -0.15
N LEU A 57 11.72 -1.50 -0.49
CA LEU A 57 11.06 -1.99 -1.69
C LEU A 57 11.79 -1.56 -2.95
N ARG A 58 12.31 -0.33 -2.98
CA ARG A 58 13.09 0.14 -4.11
C ARG A 58 14.42 -0.61 -4.26
N GLU A 59 15.05 -0.98 -3.17
CA GLU A 59 16.25 -1.82 -3.20
C GLU A 59 15.96 -3.19 -3.79
N LEU A 60 14.75 -3.70 -3.61
CA LEU A 60 14.31 -4.96 -4.18
C LEU A 60 13.79 -4.81 -5.62
N HIS A 61 13.92 -3.62 -6.21
CA HIS A 61 13.44 -3.30 -7.55
C HIS A 61 11.92 -3.40 -7.66
N LEU A 62 11.23 -3.12 -6.56
CA LEU A 62 9.78 -3.08 -6.51
C LEU A 62 9.30 -1.65 -6.34
N ASP A 63 8.05 -1.43 -6.68
CA ASP A 63 7.44 -0.11 -6.55
C ASP A 63 6.49 -0.11 -5.35
N VAL A 64 5.83 1.02 -5.14
CA VAL A 64 4.80 1.17 -4.11
C VAL A 64 3.58 1.83 -4.75
N PRO A 65 2.40 1.79 -4.12
CA PRO A 65 1.24 2.50 -4.66
C PRO A 65 1.56 3.98 -4.86
N HIS A 66 0.94 4.59 -5.88
CA HIS A 66 1.25 5.97 -6.26
C HIS A 66 1.10 6.95 -5.10
N MET A 67 0.07 6.81 -4.31
CA MET A 67 -0.16 7.73 -3.18
C MET A 67 0.86 7.52 -2.06
N THR A 68 1.33 6.28 -1.88
CA THR A 68 2.40 6.00 -0.92
C THR A 68 3.69 6.70 -1.36
N ALA A 69 4.02 6.60 -2.65
CA ALA A 69 5.21 7.25 -3.21
C ALA A 69 5.12 8.76 -3.09
N LEU A 70 3.96 9.34 -3.37
CA LEU A 70 3.75 10.77 -3.26
C LEU A 70 3.90 11.23 -1.81
N ALA A 71 3.30 10.50 -0.87
CA ALA A 71 3.42 10.84 0.54
C ALA A 71 4.87 10.79 1.01
N ASP A 72 5.63 9.80 0.55
CA ASP A 72 7.04 9.69 0.89
C ASP A 72 7.83 10.89 0.37
N SER A 73 7.60 11.29 -0.89
CA SER A 73 8.23 12.47 -1.47
C SER A 73 7.92 13.74 -0.68
N LEU A 74 6.66 13.94 -0.33
CA LEU A 74 6.24 15.12 0.42
C LEU A 74 6.83 15.13 1.82
N ARG A 75 6.92 13.97 2.45
CA ARG A 75 7.54 13.87 3.78
C ARG A 75 9.01 14.22 3.72
N ARG A 76 9.72 13.83 2.67
CA ARG A 76 11.13 14.18 2.48
C ARG A 76 11.32 15.68 2.28
N ASP A 77 10.30 16.35 1.76
CA ASP A 77 10.29 17.81 1.60
C ASP A 77 9.87 18.54 2.87
N GLY A 78 9.57 17.81 3.95
CA GLY A 78 9.26 18.39 5.24
C GLY A 78 7.79 18.40 5.61
N MET A 79 6.91 17.87 4.76
CA MET A 79 5.48 17.82 5.06
C MET A 79 5.17 16.68 6.02
N PRO A 80 4.47 16.94 7.15
CA PRO A 80 4.26 15.91 8.16
C PRO A 80 3.11 14.97 7.83
N LEU A 81 3.30 14.12 6.82
CA LEU A 81 2.32 13.12 6.41
C LEU A 81 2.66 11.76 7.00
N PRO A 82 1.64 10.92 7.31
CA PRO A 82 1.91 9.56 7.75
C PRO A 82 2.47 8.72 6.62
N GLY A 83 3.22 7.68 6.95
CA GLY A 83 3.86 6.83 5.96
C GLY A 83 2.98 5.72 5.40
N ASN A 84 1.78 5.56 5.92
CA ASN A 84 0.91 4.44 5.55
C ASN A 84 -0.26 4.82 4.64
N ILE A 85 -0.12 5.92 3.89
CA ILE A 85 -1.14 6.33 2.93
C ILE A 85 -1.08 5.42 1.71
N LEU A 86 -2.21 4.84 1.35
CA LEU A 86 -2.31 3.92 0.22
C LEU A 86 -3.25 4.40 -0.89
N THR A 87 -4.20 5.28 -0.58
CA THR A 87 -5.23 5.68 -1.53
C THR A 87 -5.31 7.18 -1.69
N VAL A 88 -5.95 7.60 -2.79
CA VAL A 88 -6.19 9.03 -3.04
C VAL A 88 -7.06 9.64 -1.94
N ASP A 89 -8.07 8.91 -1.47
CA ASP A 89 -8.94 9.41 -0.41
C ASP A 89 -8.18 9.68 0.87
N GLU A 90 -7.27 8.79 1.24
CA GLU A 90 -6.43 8.98 2.43
C GLU A 90 -5.51 10.17 2.26
N MET A 91 -4.90 10.30 1.07
CA MET A 91 -4.02 11.44 0.79
C MET A 91 -4.79 12.76 0.86
N THR A 92 -5.98 12.80 0.26
CA THR A 92 -6.82 13.99 0.27
C THR A 92 -7.14 14.43 1.69
N LYS A 93 -7.52 13.47 2.53
CA LYS A 93 -7.87 13.73 3.92
C LYS A 93 -6.70 14.34 4.68
N GLU A 94 -5.51 13.75 4.52
CA GLU A 94 -4.33 14.22 5.23
C GLU A 94 -3.87 15.60 4.74
N VAL A 95 -3.92 15.83 3.43
CA VAL A 95 -3.53 17.13 2.86
C VAL A 95 -4.49 18.22 3.31
N LEU A 96 -5.79 17.93 3.31
CA LEU A 96 -6.80 18.90 3.77
C LEU A 96 -6.59 19.26 5.24
N THR A 97 -6.21 18.28 6.06
CA THR A 97 -5.92 18.53 7.46
C THR A 97 -4.76 19.51 7.64
N LEU A 98 -3.75 19.42 6.77
CA LEU A 98 -2.59 20.30 6.82
C LEU A 98 -2.88 21.70 6.25
N LEU A 99 -3.67 21.78 5.17
CA LEU A 99 -3.97 23.04 4.51
C LEU A 99 -5.08 23.82 5.22
N CYS A 100 -6.02 23.11 5.82
CA CYS A 100 -7.14 23.71 6.52
C CYS A 100 -7.20 23.14 7.94
N PRO A 101 -6.26 23.52 8.81
CA PRO A 101 -6.25 22.97 10.17
C PRO A 101 -7.54 23.36 10.86
N SER A 102 -8.36 22.38 11.06
CA SER A 102 -9.64 22.57 11.68
C SER A 102 -9.45 22.79 13.16
N LYS A 103 -10.21 23.69 13.68
CA LYS A 103 -10.16 23.91 15.12
C LYS A 103 -10.77 22.76 15.86
#